data_67b171e13c5af32146910d3d4513538b
#
_entry.id   67b171e13c5af32146910d3d4513538b
#
_cell.length_a   1.000
_cell.length_b   1.000
_cell.length_c   1.000
_cell.angle_alpha   90.00
_cell.angle_beta   90.00
_cell.angle_gamma   90.00
#
_symmetry.space_group_name_H-M   'P 1'
#
loop_
_entity.id
_entity.type
_entity.pdbx_description
1 polymer ?
#
loop_
_entity_poly.entity_id
_entity_poly.type
_entity_poly.pdbx_seq_one_letter_code
_entity_poly.pdbx_strand_id
1 'polypeptide(L)'
;MNTNSSSAIQLPLKLQWRLATKADVNRLHEIHLEALNGLPAGMVRPDDITQFQQHTGRQGLTLCCTANGDHMIAYGVLGICSSTATHLADLLQLDHTERARFAILDGVAALKSWRGLNLHQESINERLRHAQKAQRTLIGATVAPSNTVSMNGMLKAGFAITDFAMVYDGLERLILKRDLNAAHTDWRTVTTIKAADAVAHRRAMAQGLQGFACSRTQAGEWQVQYGFPESDTARKHLLQSSRANLQPIPA
;
A
#
# COMPACT_ATOMS: atom_id res chain seq x y z
N MET A 1 55.18 12.37 -18.07
CA MET A 1 54.39 11.38 -17.32
C MET A 1 52.93 11.65 -17.65
N ASN A 2 52.37 10.90 -18.58
CA ASN A 2 50.95 11.04 -18.96
C ASN A 2 50.11 10.13 -18.06
N THR A 3 49.36 10.69 -17.16
CA THR A 3 48.33 9.94 -16.39
C THR A 3 47.07 9.87 -17.26
N ASN A 4 46.91 8.76 -17.97
CA ASN A 4 45.64 8.38 -18.57
C ASN A 4 44.60 8.14 -17.46
N SER A 5 43.76 9.13 -17.13
CA SER A 5 42.55 8.92 -16.39
C SER A 5 41.54 8.23 -17.33
N SER A 6 41.47 6.92 -17.23
CA SER A 6 40.40 6.15 -17.85
C SER A 6 39.07 6.56 -17.22
N SER A 7 38.31 7.41 -17.88
CA SER A 7 36.91 7.69 -17.51
C SER A 7 36.14 6.40 -17.77
N ALA A 8 35.85 5.67 -16.71
CA ALA A 8 34.94 4.55 -16.76
C ALA A 8 33.60 5.03 -17.32
N ILE A 9 33.21 4.56 -18.48
CA ILE A 9 31.87 4.80 -19.05
C ILE A 9 30.88 4.18 -18.05
N GLN A 10 30.26 5.01 -17.25
CA GLN A 10 29.17 4.57 -16.38
C GLN A 10 27.98 4.26 -17.28
N LEU A 11 27.71 2.98 -17.49
CA LEU A 11 26.52 2.53 -18.20
C LEU A 11 25.27 3.10 -17.50
N PRO A 12 24.25 3.52 -18.25
CA PRO A 12 23.03 4.06 -17.68
C PRO A 12 22.40 3.01 -16.76
N LEU A 13 21.95 3.45 -15.57
CA LEU A 13 21.27 2.58 -14.61
C LEU A 13 20.00 1.99 -15.26
N LYS A 14 19.97 0.66 -15.40
CA LYS A 14 18.81 -0.07 -15.93
C LYS A 14 18.07 -0.73 -14.77
N LEU A 15 16.85 -0.26 -14.49
CA LEU A 15 15.93 -0.87 -13.54
C LEU A 15 14.90 -1.71 -14.29
N GLN A 16 14.60 -2.90 -13.78
CA GLN A 16 13.65 -3.81 -14.38
C GLN A 16 12.80 -4.52 -13.31
N TRP A 17 11.48 -4.45 -13.47
CA TRP A 17 10.53 -5.23 -12.67
C TRP A 17 10.23 -6.56 -13.36
N ARG A 18 10.25 -7.64 -12.60
CA ARG A 18 9.87 -8.99 -13.05
C ARG A 18 9.13 -9.74 -11.97
N LEU A 19 8.42 -10.79 -12.35
CA LEU A 19 7.88 -11.75 -11.39
C LEU A 19 9.02 -12.48 -10.69
N ALA A 20 8.90 -12.58 -9.37
CA ALA A 20 9.79 -13.41 -8.57
C ALA A 20 9.39 -14.88 -8.70
N THR A 21 10.37 -15.75 -8.57
CA THR A 21 10.25 -17.19 -8.59
C THR A 21 10.58 -17.78 -7.22
N LYS A 22 10.40 -19.08 -7.05
CA LYS A 22 10.82 -19.78 -5.81
C LYS A 22 12.31 -19.63 -5.51
N ALA A 23 13.15 -19.48 -6.53
CA ALA A 23 14.59 -19.27 -6.36
C ALA A 23 14.92 -17.92 -5.73
N ASP A 24 14.03 -16.93 -5.86
CA ASP A 24 14.22 -15.58 -5.33
C ASP A 24 13.85 -15.45 -3.84
N VAL A 25 13.17 -16.43 -3.24
CA VAL A 25 12.55 -16.34 -1.91
C VAL A 25 13.55 -15.92 -0.82
N ASN A 26 14.71 -16.53 -0.76
CA ASN A 26 15.72 -16.18 0.23
C ASN A 26 16.16 -14.71 0.08
N ARG A 27 16.40 -14.28 -1.16
CA ARG A 27 16.82 -12.90 -1.43
C ARG A 27 15.72 -11.87 -1.12
N LEU A 28 14.47 -12.19 -1.39
CA LEU A 28 13.32 -11.36 -1.00
C LEU A 28 13.26 -11.17 0.52
N HIS A 29 13.42 -12.24 1.28
CA HIS A 29 13.43 -12.21 2.74
C HIS A 29 14.61 -11.42 3.29
N GLU A 30 15.82 -11.57 2.73
CA GLU A 30 17.00 -10.76 3.10
C GLU A 30 16.73 -9.26 2.90
N ILE A 31 16.19 -8.85 1.73
CA ILE A 31 15.83 -7.46 1.45
C ILE A 31 14.79 -6.96 2.46
N HIS A 32 13.81 -7.80 2.81
CA HIS A 32 12.82 -7.45 3.82
C HIS A 32 13.46 -7.15 5.17
N LEU A 33 14.29 -8.05 5.67
CA LEU A 33 14.99 -7.87 6.95
C LEU A 33 15.91 -6.64 6.94
N GLU A 34 16.65 -6.42 5.85
CA GLU A 34 17.49 -5.22 5.70
C GLU A 34 16.66 -3.94 5.70
N ALA A 35 15.52 -3.95 5.02
CA ALA A 35 14.62 -2.79 4.94
C ALA A 35 13.94 -2.47 6.26
N LEU A 36 13.70 -3.45 7.13
CA LEU A 36 13.15 -3.27 8.48
C LEU A 36 14.16 -2.63 9.44
N ASN A 37 15.45 -2.84 9.18
CA ASN A 37 16.50 -2.34 10.07
C ASN A 37 16.45 -0.81 10.20
N GLY A 38 16.30 -0.34 11.45
CA GLY A 38 16.20 1.08 11.79
C GLY A 38 14.83 1.72 11.56
N LEU A 39 13.78 0.93 11.22
CA LEU A 39 12.41 1.45 11.21
C LEU A 39 11.80 1.42 12.62
N PRO A 40 10.91 2.37 12.95
CA PRO A 40 10.13 2.32 14.18
C PRO A 40 9.32 1.02 14.29
N ALA A 41 9.23 0.49 15.51
CA ALA A 41 8.40 -0.68 15.77
C ALA A 41 6.96 -0.47 15.30
N GLY A 42 6.37 -1.50 14.69
CA GLY A 42 5.00 -1.46 14.19
C GLY A 42 4.79 -0.68 12.89
N MET A 43 5.78 0.03 12.36
CA MET A 43 5.66 0.75 11.08
C MET A 43 5.45 -0.22 9.91
N VAL A 44 6.19 -1.32 9.89
CA VAL A 44 6.05 -2.41 8.93
C VAL A 44 5.91 -3.71 9.71
N ARG A 45 5.04 -4.61 9.25
CA ARG A 45 4.93 -5.95 9.83
C ARG A 45 6.16 -6.76 9.43
N PRO A 46 6.83 -7.43 10.36
CA PRO A 46 7.86 -8.40 10.00
C PRO A 46 7.19 -9.63 9.37
N ASP A 47 7.58 -9.94 8.14
CA ASP A 47 7.13 -11.14 7.43
C ASP A 47 8.24 -12.18 7.48
N ASP A 48 7.88 -13.43 7.74
CA ASP A 48 8.82 -14.55 7.69
C ASP A 48 9.01 -15.07 6.26
N ILE A 49 9.93 -15.99 6.08
CA ILE A 49 10.24 -16.57 4.77
C ILE A 49 9.05 -17.32 4.16
N THR A 50 8.14 -17.84 4.99
CA THR A 50 6.95 -18.59 4.56
C THR A 50 5.99 -17.67 3.80
N GLN A 51 5.89 -16.41 4.19
CA GLN A 51 5.09 -15.41 3.46
C GLN A 51 5.59 -15.26 2.02
N PHE A 52 6.90 -15.17 1.81
CA PHE A 52 7.46 -15.08 0.47
C PHE A 52 7.28 -16.37 -0.34
N GLN A 53 7.40 -17.55 0.30
CA GLN A 53 7.11 -18.83 -0.34
C GLN A 53 5.66 -18.92 -0.84
N GLN A 54 4.71 -18.47 -0.02
CA GLN A 54 3.29 -18.45 -0.35
C GLN A 54 2.96 -17.49 -1.50
N HIS A 55 3.56 -16.29 -1.50
CA HIS A 55 3.30 -15.26 -2.49
C HIS A 55 4.16 -15.35 -3.76
N THR A 56 5.07 -16.30 -3.84
CA THR A 56 5.69 -16.73 -5.12
C THR A 56 4.98 -17.94 -5.74
N GLY A 57 3.76 -18.25 -5.27
CA GLY A 57 3.01 -19.44 -5.65
C GLY A 57 1.50 -19.24 -5.68
N ARG A 58 0.78 -19.93 -4.78
CA ARG A 58 -0.69 -20.05 -4.84
C ARG A 58 -1.46 -18.86 -4.26
N GLN A 59 -0.88 -18.11 -3.31
CA GLN A 59 -1.60 -17.09 -2.55
C GLN A 59 -1.51 -15.69 -3.19
N GLY A 60 -0.67 -15.54 -4.19
CA GLY A 60 -0.46 -14.27 -4.85
C GLY A 60 0.76 -14.29 -5.76
N LEU A 61 1.32 -13.12 -6.00
CA LEU A 61 2.57 -12.97 -6.74
C LEU A 61 3.45 -11.91 -6.07
N THR A 62 4.75 -12.10 -6.20
CA THR A 62 5.75 -11.12 -5.80
C THR A 62 6.45 -10.58 -7.04
N LEU A 63 6.57 -9.27 -7.11
CA LEU A 63 7.40 -8.59 -8.11
C LEU A 63 8.71 -8.20 -7.46
N CYS A 64 9.82 -8.39 -8.15
CA CYS A 64 11.11 -7.87 -7.73
C CYS A 64 11.68 -6.90 -8.77
N CYS A 65 12.36 -5.87 -8.29
CA CYS A 65 13.11 -4.93 -9.11
C CYS A 65 14.59 -5.29 -9.08
N THR A 66 15.20 -5.40 -10.24
CA THR A 66 16.63 -5.61 -10.38
C THR A 66 17.31 -4.40 -11.01
N ALA A 67 18.55 -4.16 -10.63
CA ALA A 67 19.43 -3.13 -11.18
C ALA A 67 20.55 -3.79 -12.00
N ASN A 68 20.80 -3.29 -13.21
CA ASN A 68 21.88 -3.72 -14.08
C ASN A 68 21.98 -5.25 -14.25
N GLY A 69 20.83 -5.93 -14.41
CA GLY A 69 20.74 -7.38 -14.55
C GLY A 69 20.15 -8.04 -13.30
N ASP A 70 20.97 -8.74 -12.50
CA ASP A 70 20.44 -9.63 -11.45
C ASP A 70 20.47 -9.08 -10.03
N HIS A 71 20.98 -7.85 -9.83
CA HIS A 71 21.03 -7.27 -8.48
C HIS A 71 19.66 -6.84 -8.02
N MET A 72 18.99 -7.68 -7.22
CA MET A 72 17.67 -7.39 -6.67
C MET A 72 17.76 -6.32 -5.58
N ILE A 73 16.99 -5.24 -5.74
CA ILE A 73 17.04 -4.02 -4.91
C ILE A 73 15.73 -3.67 -4.22
N ALA A 74 14.62 -4.20 -4.71
CA ALA A 74 13.29 -3.94 -4.16
C ALA A 74 12.34 -5.09 -4.51
N TYR A 75 11.23 -5.16 -3.76
CA TYR A 75 10.13 -6.06 -4.08
C TYR A 75 8.79 -5.44 -3.73
N GLY A 76 7.71 -6.04 -4.22
CA GLY A 76 6.33 -5.74 -3.83
C GLY A 76 5.43 -6.95 -4.02
N VAL A 77 4.58 -7.21 -3.03
CA VAL A 77 3.67 -8.35 -2.98
C VAL A 77 2.26 -7.95 -3.39
N LEU A 78 1.64 -8.76 -4.23
CA LEU A 78 0.20 -8.76 -4.52
C LEU A 78 -0.42 -10.03 -3.96
N GLY A 79 -1.18 -9.91 -2.88
CA GLY A 79 -1.94 -11.02 -2.28
C GLY A 79 -3.28 -11.20 -2.99
N ILE A 80 -3.58 -12.40 -3.47
CA ILE A 80 -4.82 -12.70 -4.20
C ILE A 80 -5.72 -13.63 -3.38
N CYS A 81 -5.17 -14.74 -2.90
CA CYS A 81 -5.87 -15.74 -2.09
C CYS A 81 -5.17 -15.94 -0.74
N SER A 82 -4.55 -14.91 -0.20
CA SER A 82 -3.84 -14.96 1.08
C SER A 82 -4.80 -14.81 2.26
N SER A 83 -4.37 -15.27 3.43
CA SER A 83 -5.09 -15.05 4.69
C SER A 83 -5.26 -13.56 4.98
N THR A 84 -4.24 -12.75 4.67
CA THR A 84 -4.30 -11.29 4.79
C THR A 84 -5.37 -10.68 3.88
N ALA A 85 -5.49 -11.16 2.63
CA ALA A 85 -6.53 -10.70 1.72
C ALA A 85 -7.94 -11.07 2.23
N THR A 86 -8.11 -12.30 2.76
CA THR A 86 -9.37 -12.74 3.35
C THR A 86 -9.74 -11.89 4.56
N HIS A 87 -8.82 -11.70 5.49
CA HIS A 87 -9.04 -10.88 6.67
C HIS A 87 -9.40 -9.42 6.34
N LEU A 88 -8.70 -8.82 5.38
CA LEU A 88 -9.00 -7.46 4.95
C LEU A 88 -10.37 -7.36 4.24
N ALA A 89 -10.73 -8.39 3.46
CA ALA A 89 -12.06 -8.47 2.84
C ALA A 89 -13.19 -8.57 3.89
N ASP A 90 -12.95 -9.27 5.01
CA ASP A 90 -13.87 -9.33 6.15
C ASP A 90 -14.02 -7.99 6.83
N LEU A 91 -12.93 -7.30 7.12
CA LEU A 91 -12.93 -5.95 7.70
C LEU A 91 -13.68 -4.95 6.82
N LEU A 92 -13.50 -5.03 5.52
CA LEU A 92 -14.19 -4.18 4.54
C LEU A 92 -15.63 -4.63 4.29
N GLN A 93 -16.10 -5.70 4.90
CA GLN A 93 -17.43 -6.30 4.75
C GLN A 93 -17.80 -6.55 3.26
N LEU A 94 -16.81 -6.98 2.47
CA LEU A 94 -17.00 -7.21 1.05
C LEU A 94 -17.98 -8.36 0.81
N ASP A 95 -18.91 -8.16 -0.11
CA ASP A 95 -19.82 -9.20 -0.57
C ASP A 95 -19.11 -10.26 -1.44
N HIS A 96 -19.81 -11.32 -1.83
CA HIS A 96 -19.25 -12.40 -2.64
C HIS A 96 -18.70 -11.91 -3.98
N THR A 97 -19.38 -10.98 -4.65
CA THR A 97 -18.97 -10.42 -5.94
C THR A 97 -17.71 -9.57 -5.80
N GLU A 98 -17.65 -8.75 -4.77
CA GLU A 98 -16.47 -7.93 -4.46
C GLU A 98 -15.27 -8.81 -4.09
N ARG A 99 -15.46 -9.85 -3.26
CA ARG A 99 -14.39 -10.80 -2.90
C ARG A 99 -13.83 -11.53 -4.12
N ALA A 100 -14.66 -11.89 -5.08
CA ALA A 100 -14.22 -12.55 -6.31
C ALA A 100 -13.21 -11.72 -7.12
N ARG A 101 -13.28 -10.39 -7.04
CA ARG A 101 -12.38 -9.46 -7.73
C ARG A 101 -11.41 -8.73 -6.80
N PHE A 102 -11.32 -9.14 -5.53
CA PHE A 102 -10.48 -8.50 -4.52
C PHE A 102 -9.05 -9.03 -4.53
N ALA A 103 -8.10 -8.14 -4.32
CA ALA A 103 -6.70 -8.42 -4.02
C ALA A 103 -6.12 -7.33 -3.10
N ILE A 104 -4.95 -7.58 -2.53
CA ILE A 104 -4.27 -6.61 -1.67
C ILE A 104 -2.88 -6.26 -2.21
N LEU A 105 -2.50 -4.99 -2.09
CA LEU A 105 -1.11 -4.61 -2.12
C LEU A 105 -0.53 -4.85 -0.72
N ASP A 106 0.16 -5.97 -0.56
CA ASP A 106 0.77 -6.38 0.70
C ASP A 106 2.21 -5.82 0.83
N GLY A 107 3.12 -6.52 1.47
CA GLY A 107 4.48 -6.10 1.74
C GLY A 107 5.20 -5.46 0.56
N VAL A 108 5.96 -4.41 0.83
CA VAL A 108 6.83 -3.74 -0.13
C VAL A 108 8.07 -3.22 0.58
N ALA A 109 9.24 -3.42 -0.02
CA ALA A 109 10.48 -2.88 0.49
C ALA A 109 11.47 -2.54 -0.63
N ALA A 110 12.37 -1.60 -0.32
CA ALA A 110 13.53 -1.29 -1.14
C ALA A 110 14.75 -1.12 -0.23
N LEU A 111 15.90 -1.60 -0.67
CA LEU A 111 17.17 -1.43 0.00
C LEU A 111 17.44 0.06 0.25
N LYS A 112 18.00 0.39 1.41
CA LYS A 112 18.20 1.78 1.84
C LYS A 112 18.99 2.62 0.84
N SER A 113 20.04 2.05 0.26
CA SER A 113 20.90 2.68 -0.76
C SER A 113 20.19 2.97 -2.09
N TRP A 114 19.01 2.37 -2.32
CA TRP A 114 18.21 2.49 -3.55
C TRP A 114 16.92 3.28 -3.35
N ARG A 115 16.72 3.86 -2.16
CA ARG A 115 15.57 4.72 -1.89
C ARG A 115 15.72 6.06 -2.62
N GLY A 116 14.61 6.75 -2.87
CA GLY A 116 14.60 8.02 -3.63
C GLY A 116 14.45 7.85 -5.15
N LEU A 117 14.56 6.62 -5.68
CA LEU A 117 14.38 6.30 -7.11
C LEU A 117 12.92 6.00 -7.51
N ASN A 118 11.96 6.44 -6.72
CA ASN A 118 10.52 6.23 -6.97
C ASN A 118 10.06 4.75 -7.03
N LEU A 119 10.88 3.80 -6.55
CA LEU A 119 10.62 2.35 -6.62
C LEU A 119 9.28 1.94 -5.98
N HIS A 120 8.88 2.64 -4.91
CA HIS A 120 7.60 2.36 -4.26
C HIS A 120 6.42 2.65 -5.18
N GLN A 121 6.41 3.80 -5.86
CA GLN A 121 5.34 4.16 -6.80
C GLN A 121 5.31 3.24 -8.02
N GLU A 122 6.48 2.91 -8.56
CA GLU A 122 6.60 1.94 -9.65
C GLU A 122 6.08 0.56 -9.23
N SER A 123 6.45 0.09 -8.04
CA SER A 123 5.93 -1.16 -7.47
C SER A 123 4.40 -1.16 -7.35
N ILE A 124 3.78 -0.05 -6.94
CA ILE A 124 2.32 0.07 -6.90
C ILE A 124 1.76 -0.12 -8.31
N ASN A 125 2.26 0.63 -9.29
CA ASN A 125 1.77 0.58 -10.67
C ASN A 125 1.92 -0.81 -11.29
N GLU A 126 3.06 -1.46 -11.08
CA GLU A 126 3.31 -2.82 -11.55
C GLU A 126 2.32 -3.83 -10.95
N ARG A 127 2.13 -3.78 -9.62
CA ARG A 127 1.19 -4.66 -8.93
C ARG A 127 -0.25 -4.42 -9.38
N LEU A 128 -0.67 -3.17 -9.60
CA LEU A 128 -2.00 -2.86 -10.12
C LEU A 128 -2.21 -3.41 -11.53
N ARG A 129 -1.19 -3.32 -12.42
CA ARG A 129 -1.25 -3.95 -13.75
C ARG A 129 -1.40 -5.47 -13.68
N HIS A 130 -0.67 -6.12 -12.77
CA HIS A 130 -0.79 -7.56 -12.55
C HIS A 130 -2.15 -7.95 -11.93
N ALA A 131 -2.67 -7.15 -11.03
CA ALA A 131 -4.01 -7.34 -10.46
C ALA A 131 -5.08 -7.28 -11.54
N GLN A 132 -5.05 -6.29 -12.43
CA GLN A 132 -5.98 -6.19 -13.57
C GLN A 132 -5.90 -7.39 -14.50
N LYS A 133 -4.69 -7.86 -14.84
CA LYS A 133 -4.49 -9.08 -15.64
C LYS A 133 -5.10 -10.32 -14.99
N ALA A 134 -5.08 -10.38 -13.67
CA ALA A 134 -5.70 -11.44 -12.86
C ALA A 134 -7.19 -11.18 -12.56
N GLN A 135 -7.82 -10.19 -13.24
CA GLN A 135 -9.22 -9.77 -13.02
C GLN A 135 -9.51 -9.36 -11.57
N ARG A 136 -8.49 -8.88 -10.86
CA ARG A 136 -8.60 -8.34 -9.51
C ARG A 136 -8.65 -6.82 -9.61
N THR A 137 -9.85 -6.27 -9.58
CA THR A 137 -10.10 -4.85 -9.83
C THR A 137 -10.45 -4.06 -8.59
N LEU A 138 -10.79 -4.73 -7.48
CA LEU A 138 -10.96 -4.11 -6.17
C LEU A 138 -9.71 -4.39 -5.33
N ILE A 139 -8.99 -3.34 -4.99
CA ILE A 139 -7.67 -3.46 -4.37
C ILE A 139 -7.71 -2.85 -2.97
N GLY A 140 -7.30 -3.64 -1.98
CA GLY A 140 -7.10 -3.20 -0.61
C GLY A 140 -5.62 -3.01 -0.27
N ALA A 141 -5.36 -2.27 0.78
CA ALA A 141 -4.05 -2.16 1.40
C ALA A 141 -4.17 -1.71 2.85
N THR A 142 -3.12 -1.95 3.65
CA THR A 142 -3.02 -1.43 5.01
C THR A 142 -1.74 -0.61 5.16
N VAL A 143 -1.82 0.53 5.84
CA VAL A 143 -0.67 1.41 6.06
C VAL A 143 -0.65 1.87 7.52
N ALA A 144 0.50 1.79 8.19
CA ALA A 144 0.67 2.41 9.50
C ALA A 144 0.51 3.94 9.39
N PRO A 145 -0.20 4.62 10.32
CA PRO A 145 -0.36 6.08 10.28
C PRO A 145 0.97 6.83 10.21
N SER A 146 2.02 6.29 10.85
CA SER A 146 3.37 6.84 10.83
C SER A 146 4.12 6.63 9.50
N ASN A 147 3.69 5.71 8.64
CA ASN A 147 4.33 5.42 7.35
C ASN A 147 3.81 6.36 6.24
N THR A 148 4.12 7.64 6.39
CA THR A 148 3.65 8.71 5.51
C THR A 148 4.13 8.56 4.07
N VAL A 149 5.29 7.94 3.84
CA VAL A 149 5.81 7.67 2.50
C VAL A 149 4.91 6.68 1.76
N SER A 150 4.58 5.56 2.42
CA SER A 150 3.67 4.56 1.85
C SER A 150 2.27 5.15 1.65
N MET A 151 1.75 5.85 2.66
CA MET A 151 0.44 6.52 2.59
C MET A 151 0.35 7.47 1.39
N ASN A 152 1.32 8.37 1.23
CA ASN A 152 1.35 9.31 0.10
C ASN A 152 1.42 8.58 -1.26
N GLY A 153 2.22 7.53 -1.38
CA GLY A 153 2.30 6.72 -2.60
C GLY A 153 0.97 6.07 -2.96
N MET A 154 0.28 5.50 -1.97
CA MET A 154 -1.02 4.87 -2.15
C MET A 154 -2.11 5.89 -2.54
N LEU A 155 -2.20 7.03 -1.84
CA LEU A 155 -3.17 8.09 -2.17
C LEU A 155 -2.92 8.68 -3.56
N LYS A 156 -1.66 8.92 -3.95
CA LYS A 156 -1.29 9.33 -5.32
C LYS A 156 -1.68 8.28 -6.37
N ALA A 157 -1.71 7.01 -6.00
CA ALA A 157 -2.19 5.94 -6.87
C ALA A 157 -3.73 5.81 -6.88
N GLY A 158 -4.47 6.77 -6.31
CA GLY A 158 -5.93 6.82 -6.33
C GLY A 158 -6.62 5.91 -5.30
N PHE A 159 -5.90 5.44 -4.28
CA PHE A 159 -6.53 4.82 -3.13
C PHE A 159 -7.18 5.88 -2.24
N ALA A 160 -8.24 5.48 -1.53
CA ALA A 160 -8.81 6.26 -0.44
C ALA A 160 -8.64 5.53 0.89
N ILE A 161 -8.36 6.26 1.96
CA ILE A 161 -8.41 5.74 3.33
C ILE A 161 -9.89 5.64 3.70
N THR A 162 -10.36 4.43 3.96
CA THR A 162 -11.77 4.15 4.19
C THR A 162 -12.06 3.71 5.62
N ASP A 163 -11.06 3.18 6.34
CA ASP A 163 -11.24 2.68 7.68
C ASP A 163 -9.92 2.72 8.48
N PHE A 164 -10.03 2.44 9.79
CA PHE A 164 -8.93 2.33 10.74
C PHE A 164 -9.16 1.11 11.61
N ALA A 165 -8.23 0.18 11.62
CA ALA A 165 -8.38 -1.05 12.40
C ALA A 165 -7.08 -1.45 13.11
N MET A 166 -7.25 -2.21 14.19
CA MET A 166 -6.18 -2.98 14.80
C MET A 166 -6.09 -4.32 14.08
N VAL A 167 -4.97 -4.58 13.42
CA VAL A 167 -4.73 -5.82 12.66
C VAL A 167 -3.36 -6.39 13.02
N TYR A 168 -3.05 -7.60 12.55
CA TYR A 168 -1.73 -8.21 12.73
C TYR A 168 -1.27 -8.20 14.20
N ASP A 169 -2.08 -8.74 15.10
CA ASP A 169 -1.77 -8.86 16.53
C ASP A 169 -1.57 -7.50 17.25
N GLY A 170 -2.40 -6.53 16.90
CA GLY A 170 -2.48 -5.25 17.61
C GLY A 170 -1.76 -4.08 16.94
N LEU A 171 -1.48 -4.16 15.65
CA LEU A 171 -0.92 -3.04 14.91
C LEU A 171 -2.02 -2.10 14.38
N GLU A 172 -1.91 -0.82 14.70
CA GLU A 172 -2.80 0.20 14.14
C GLU A 172 -2.55 0.38 12.64
N ARG A 173 -3.62 0.29 11.84
CA ARG A 173 -3.55 0.47 10.38
C ARG A 173 -4.70 1.32 9.86
N LEU A 174 -4.35 2.22 8.96
CA LEU A 174 -5.28 2.80 8.02
C LEU A 174 -5.58 1.74 6.95
N ILE A 175 -6.85 1.54 6.68
CA ILE A 175 -7.33 0.63 5.63
C ILE A 175 -7.60 1.46 4.39
N LEU A 176 -6.98 1.07 3.28
CA LEU A 176 -7.12 1.78 2.02
C LEU A 176 -7.80 0.87 0.99
N LYS A 177 -8.62 1.49 0.14
CA LYS A 177 -9.33 0.80 -0.94
C LYS A 177 -9.26 1.59 -2.23
N ARG A 178 -9.16 0.89 -3.36
CA ARG A 178 -9.28 1.42 -4.71
C ARG A 178 -10.04 0.45 -5.59
N ASP A 179 -11.07 0.93 -6.28
CA ASP A 179 -11.72 0.18 -7.36
C ASP A 179 -11.14 0.65 -8.71
N LEU A 180 -10.49 -0.25 -9.45
CA LEU A 180 -9.87 0.05 -10.74
C LEU A 180 -10.90 0.19 -11.87
N ASN A 181 -12.15 -0.24 -11.64
CA ASN A 181 -13.26 -0.06 -12.57
C ASN A 181 -14.03 1.25 -12.33
N ALA A 182 -13.81 1.90 -11.16
CA ALA A 182 -14.46 3.16 -10.88
C ALA A 182 -13.87 4.29 -11.73
N ALA A 183 -14.72 5.22 -12.16
CA ALA A 183 -14.28 6.45 -12.77
C ALA A 183 -13.44 7.28 -11.78
N HIS A 184 -12.71 8.26 -12.31
CA HIS A 184 -12.01 9.21 -11.45
C HIS A 184 -12.98 9.85 -10.47
N THR A 185 -12.58 9.95 -9.21
CA THR A 185 -13.40 10.52 -8.15
C THR A 185 -12.90 11.92 -7.86
N ASP A 186 -13.76 12.92 -8.08
CA ASP A 186 -13.56 14.27 -7.58
C ASP A 186 -13.93 14.32 -6.10
N TRP A 187 -13.13 15.02 -5.31
CA TRP A 187 -13.25 15.07 -3.86
C TRP A 187 -13.57 16.46 -3.34
N ARG A 188 -14.60 16.56 -2.53
CA ARG A 188 -14.87 17.76 -1.75
C ARG A 188 -14.14 17.67 -0.41
N THR A 189 -13.09 18.45 -0.23
CA THR A 189 -12.35 18.53 1.04
C THR A 189 -13.24 19.11 2.14
N VAL A 190 -13.24 18.44 3.30
CA VAL A 190 -13.95 18.87 4.51
C VAL A 190 -12.96 19.27 5.60
N THR A 191 -11.90 18.50 5.78
CA THR A 191 -10.87 18.74 6.80
C THR A 191 -9.51 18.23 6.38
N THR A 192 -8.49 18.71 7.09
CA THR A 192 -7.10 18.24 6.91
C THR A 192 -6.56 17.81 8.27
N ILE A 193 -5.93 16.64 8.33
CA ILE A 193 -5.50 15.97 9.56
C ILE A 193 -4.01 15.71 9.47
N LYS A 194 -3.25 15.91 10.57
CA LYS A 194 -1.85 15.47 10.65
C LYS A 194 -1.77 13.96 10.43
N ALA A 195 -0.87 13.52 9.55
CA ALA A 195 -0.79 12.12 9.15
C ALA A 195 -0.54 11.14 10.30
N ALA A 196 0.13 11.58 11.38
CA ALA A 196 0.39 10.75 12.55
C ALA A 196 -0.73 10.79 13.61
N ASP A 197 -1.79 11.59 13.43
CA ASP A 197 -2.87 11.73 14.42
C ASP A 197 -3.95 10.64 14.23
N ALA A 198 -3.70 9.47 14.82
CA ALA A 198 -4.60 8.32 14.75
C ALA A 198 -6.00 8.60 15.30
N VAL A 199 -6.12 9.48 16.32
CA VAL A 199 -7.41 9.84 16.92
C VAL A 199 -8.24 10.67 15.95
N ALA A 200 -7.61 11.67 15.31
CA ALA A 200 -8.28 12.50 14.32
C ALA A 200 -8.69 11.70 13.08
N HIS A 201 -7.86 10.76 12.64
CA HIS A 201 -8.22 9.83 11.55
C HIS A 201 -9.49 9.05 11.89
N ARG A 202 -9.53 8.39 13.06
CA ARG A 202 -10.73 7.65 13.51
C ARG A 202 -11.98 8.54 13.58
N ARG A 203 -11.85 9.75 14.10
CA ARG A 203 -12.97 10.71 14.20
C ARG A 203 -13.49 11.12 12.82
N ALA A 204 -12.62 11.39 11.86
CA ALA A 204 -13.02 11.75 10.50
C ALA A 204 -13.78 10.60 9.82
N MET A 205 -13.28 9.37 9.94
CA MET A 205 -13.93 8.19 9.35
C MET A 205 -15.27 7.87 10.04
N ALA A 206 -15.39 8.06 11.36
CA ALA A 206 -16.67 7.94 12.05
C ALA A 206 -17.73 8.94 11.55
N GLN A 207 -17.31 10.05 10.93
CA GLN A 207 -18.18 11.01 10.24
C GLN A 207 -18.46 10.65 8.78
N GLY A 208 -17.98 9.49 8.32
CA GLY A 208 -18.10 9.03 6.93
C GLY A 208 -17.14 9.70 5.96
N LEU A 209 -16.13 10.45 6.45
CA LEU A 209 -15.12 11.07 5.60
C LEU A 209 -14.08 10.02 5.18
N GLN A 210 -13.55 10.18 3.97
CA GLN A 210 -12.45 9.37 3.44
C GLN A 210 -11.21 10.23 3.24
N GLY A 211 -10.03 9.67 3.53
CA GLY A 211 -8.75 10.31 3.23
C GLY A 211 -8.36 10.06 1.79
N PHE A 212 -8.09 11.11 1.01
CA PHE A 212 -7.89 10.96 -0.44
C PHE A 212 -6.62 11.62 -0.98
N ALA A 213 -6.01 12.53 -0.23
CA ALA A 213 -4.77 13.19 -0.65
C ALA A 213 -3.84 13.40 0.56
N CYS A 214 -2.55 13.38 0.29
CA CYS A 214 -1.52 13.62 1.30
C CYS A 214 -0.54 14.67 0.78
N SER A 215 -0.19 15.62 1.63
CA SER A 215 0.73 16.70 1.29
C SER A 215 1.61 17.06 2.48
N ARG A 216 2.66 17.86 2.23
CA ARG A 216 3.45 18.47 3.30
C ARG A 216 3.04 19.93 3.51
N THR A 217 3.01 20.34 4.78
CA THR A 217 2.90 21.75 5.16
C THR A 217 4.21 22.47 4.85
N GLN A 218 4.19 23.81 4.94
CA GLN A 218 5.42 24.62 4.85
C GLN A 218 6.43 24.26 5.94
N ALA A 219 5.97 23.82 7.13
CA ALA A 219 6.82 23.32 8.21
C ALA A 219 7.35 21.90 7.98
N GLY A 220 7.03 21.25 6.84
CA GLY A 220 7.49 19.90 6.50
C GLY A 220 6.67 18.78 7.11
N GLU A 221 5.63 19.07 7.89
CA GLU A 221 4.74 18.06 8.49
C GLU A 221 3.83 17.43 7.42
N TRP A 222 3.61 16.12 7.50
CA TRP A 222 2.67 15.43 6.64
C TRP A 222 1.24 15.59 7.14
N GLN A 223 0.32 15.84 6.22
CA GLN A 223 -1.11 15.96 6.46
C GLN A 223 -1.93 15.23 5.39
N VAL A 224 -3.11 14.74 5.78
CA VAL A 224 -4.07 14.05 4.92
C VAL A 224 -5.34 14.87 4.80
N GLN A 225 -5.81 15.06 3.57
CA GLN A 225 -7.09 15.68 3.28
C GLN A 225 -8.20 14.63 3.35
N TYR A 226 -9.24 14.95 4.09
CA TYR A 226 -10.44 14.13 4.25
C TYR A 226 -11.65 14.84 3.63
N GLY A 227 -12.52 14.06 3.00
CA GLY A 227 -13.71 14.60 2.37
C GLY A 227 -14.69 13.53 1.90
N PHE A 228 -15.63 13.97 1.07
CA PHE A 228 -16.59 13.09 0.40
C PHE A 228 -16.33 13.09 -1.11
N PRO A 229 -16.57 11.97 -1.81
CA PRO A 229 -16.64 11.97 -3.26
C PRO A 229 -17.80 12.86 -3.71
N GLU A 230 -17.59 13.66 -4.77
CA GLU A 230 -18.61 14.62 -5.24
C GLU A 230 -19.81 13.96 -5.93
N SER A 231 -19.70 12.70 -6.36
CA SER A 231 -20.84 12.00 -6.94
C SER A 231 -21.91 11.66 -5.88
N ASP A 232 -23.15 12.06 -6.14
CA ASP A 232 -24.30 11.81 -5.25
C ASP A 232 -24.51 10.32 -4.91
N THR A 233 -24.17 9.43 -5.81
CA THR A 233 -24.30 7.98 -5.62
C THR A 233 -23.29 7.47 -4.57
N ALA A 234 -22.05 7.90 -4.63
CA ALA A 234 -21.01 7.52 -3.67
C ALA A 234 -21.30 8.11 -2.28
N ARG A 235 -21.82 9.34 -2.22
CA ARG A 235 -22.22 10.00 -0.95
C ARG A 235 -23.36 9.23 -0.25
N LYS A 236 -24.38 8.77 -0.98
CA LYS A 236 -25.47 7.98 -0.43
C LYS A 236 -24.99 6.64 0.14
N HIS A 237 -24.12 5.94 -0.57
CA HIS A 237 -23.53 4.69 -0.09
C HIS A 237 -22.70 4.86 1.19
N LEU A 238 -21.87 5.90 1.28
CA LEU A 238 -21.07 6.19 2.47
C LEU A 238 -21.94 6.50 3.70
N LEU A 239 -23.00 7.29 3.53
CA LEU A 239 -23.92 7.62 4.63
C LEU A 239 -24.73 6.41 5.09
N GLN A 240 -25.03 5.46 4.22
CA GLN A 240 -25.70 4.20 4.58
C GLN A 240 -24.77 3.26 5.34
N SER A 241 -23.51 3.11 4.90
CA SER A 241 -22.50 2.27 5.56
C SER A 241 -22.14 2.80 6.95
N SER A 242 -22.01 4.13 7.10
CA SER A 242 -21.71 4.76 8.39
C SER A 242 -22.84 4.58 9.41
N ARG A 243 -24.11 4.53 8.97
CA ARG A 243 -25.27 4.27 9.84
C ARG A 243 -25.37 2.81 10.27
N ALA A 244 -24.92 1.86 9.45
CA ALA A 244 -24.91 0.44 9.79
C ALA A 244 -23.87 0.11 10.89
N ASN A 245 -22.79 0.88 10.97
CA ASN A 245 -21.72 0.70 11.96
C ASN A 245 -21.94 1.40 13.30
N LEU A 246 -23.03 2.15 13.46
CA LEU A 246 -23.44 2.81 14.73
C LEU A 246 -24.37 1.91 15.55
N GLN A 247 -24.07 0.61 15.67
CA GLN A 247 -24.71 -0.20 16.71
C GLN A 247 -24.10 0.19 18.08
N PRO A 248 -24.94 0.45 19.11
CA PRO A 248 -24.44 0.79 20.42
C PRO A 248 -23.63 -0.38 20.97
N ILE A 249 -22.45 -0.07 21.51
CA ILE A 249 -21.64 -1.02 22.28
C ILE A 249 -22.53 -1.43 23.47
N PRO A 250 -22.84 -2.72 23.68
CA PRO A 250 -23.56 -3.15 24.85
C PRO A 250 -22.79 -2.77 26.13
N ALA A 251 -23.49 -2.27 27.11
CA ALA A 251 -22.97 -1.82 28.40
C ALA A 251 -22.33 -2.95 29.19
#